data_1d3e7fb015a8ccdaaf8c911e57826f0a
#
_entry.id   1d3e7fb015a8ccdaaf8c911e57826f0a
#
_cell.length_a   1.000
_cell.length_b   1.000
_cell.length_c   1.000
_cell.angle_alpha   90.00
_cell.angle_beta   90.00
_cell.angle_gamma   90.00
#
_symmetry.space_group_name_H-M   'P 1'
#
loop_
_entity.id
_entity.type
_entity.pdbx_description
1 polymer ?
#
loop_
_entity_poly.entity_id
_entity_poly.type
_entity_poly.pdbx_seq_one_letter_code
_entity_poly.pdbx_strand_id
1 'polypeptide(L)'
;MSLASFPSFSPSIPAPEVAPLAVAGVGVVGGFGVGLGELRLTLEGKRSPMVGKLEFQGLQGTESVPVLQTDLAALEEFVPKRALRRVDRFSRLALLGACLALKDAGLSRFESLDRPEARTGIIVATGYGAAATTFSFLDSVIHDGDVCASPTHFSNSVHNAAAAHISILLKITGPCLTASQFELSTASALLTARQWLAEGRVERVLFGAVDEHCPVRGYCWSRFFGPQAHQTVLPLELDRQTAIPGEGAAFFVLERAVPGRPGKYGHVANVGMGREDHRNPDVLFDGPADGFTGGVPLGLDSPETLLLLGADGHKAAGARYRHVLEVAGRLSLMVAACAPAYGSLPIGQAFDLAVAGMAIRDGCPSFADHMWYGNGRSGTLREVSQVACLKYGSGGEYGTIVLAGS
;
A
#
# COMPACT_ATOMS: atom_id res chain seq x y z
N MET A 1 19.50 -9.50 50.50
CA MET A 1 20.03 -9.82 49.18
C MET A 1 19.75 -8.65 48.25
N SER A 2 20.82 -7.89 47.97
CA SER A 2 20.75 -6.68 47.12
C SER A 2 20.61 -7.05 45.67
N LEU A 3 19.59 -6.52 44.98
CA LEU A 3 19.45 -6.64 43.51
C LEU A 3 20.54 -5.80 42.84
N ALA A 4 21.49 -6.47 42.23
CA ALA A 4 22.52 -5.81 41.42
C ALA A 4 21.88 -5.06 40.26
N SER A 5 22.15 -3.75 40.17
CA SER A 5 21.77 -2.90 39.05
C SER A 5 22.53 -3.33 37.80
N PHE A 6 21.81 -3.73 36.75
CA PHE A 6 22.38 -3.94 35.41
C PHE A 6 22.87 -2.60 34.84
N PRO A 7 24.07 -2.56 34.26
CA PRO A 7 24.54 -1.34 33.60
C PRO A 7 23.62 -1.00 32.42
N SER A 8 23.20 0.26 32.34
CA SER A 8 22.48 0.78 31.19
C SER A 8 23.42 0.78 29.99
N PHE A 9 23.16 -0.12 29.05
CA PHE A 9 23.79 -0.09 27.73
C PHE A 9 23.15 1.07 26.96
N SER A 10 23.87 2.16 26.82
CA SER A 10 23.57 3.18 25.81
C SER A 10 24.40 2.85 24.57
N PRO A 11 23.86 2.28 23.52
CA PRO A 11 24.58 2.16 22.27
C PRO A 11 24.56 3.51 21.56
N SER A 12 25.58 4.31 21.73
CA SER A 12 25.88 5.47 20.91
C SER A 12 26.55 5.03 19.58
N ILE A 13 25.91 4.12 18.86
CA ILE A 13 26.23 3.90 17.45
C ILE A 13 25.33 4.88 16.70
N PRO A 14 25.89 5.93 16.04
CA PRO A 14 25.06 6.76 15.17
C PRO A 14 24.41 5.83 14.14
N ALA A 15 23.10 5.89 14.03
CA ALA A 15 22.39 5.15 12.99
C ALA A 15 23.03 5.53 11.66
N PRO A 16 23.45 4.57 10.83
CA PRO A 16 24.05 4.90 9.54
C PRO A 16 23.05 5.78 8.79
N GLU A 17 23.52 6.91 8.27
CA GLU A 17 22.74 7.81 7.42
C GLU A 17 22.23 7.00 6.24
N VAL A 18 20.99 6.58 6.31
CA VAL A 18 20.41 5.64 5.33
C VAL A 18 20.02 6.46 4.11
N ALA A 19 20.72 6.24 3.01
CA ALA A 19 20.44 6.92 1.76
C ALA A 19 18.94 6.79 1.38
N PRO A 20 18.31 7.87 0.95
CA PRO A 20 16.89 7.84 0.53
C PRO A 20 16.72 6.92 -0.67
N LEU A 21 15.46 6.43 -0.86
CA LEU A 21 15.12 5.51 -1.95
C LEU A 21 14.52 6.29 -3.12
N ALA A 22 15.18 6.30 -4.26
CA ALA A 22 14.64 6.86 -5.48
C ALA A 22 13.51 5.98 -6.03
N VAL A 23 12.37 6.59 -6.40
CA VAL A 23 11.25 5.91 -7.05
C VAL A 23 11.38 6.09 -8.55
N ALA A 24 11.83 5.04 -9.24
CA ALA A 24 12.13 5.04 -10.67
C ALA A 24 10.93 4.69 -11.56
N GLY A 25 9.98 3.92 -11.05
CA GLY A 25 8.77 3.53 -11.78
C GLY A 25 7.63 3.15 -10.85
N VAL A 26 6.39 3.34 -11.32
CA VAL A 26 5.16 3.06 -10.58
C VAL A 26 4.17 2.32 -11.47
N GLY A 27 3.54 1.26 -10.94
CA GLY A 27 2.49 0.50 -11.59
C GLY A 27 1.34 0.26 -10.61
N VAL A 28 0.13 0.67 -10.98
CA VAL A 28 -1.06 0.56 -10.11
C VAL A 28 -2.22 -0.06 -10.87
N VAL A 29 -3.01 -0.85 -10.16
CA VAL A 29 -4.24 -1.47 -10.64
C VAL A 29 -5.22 -1.62 -9.48
N GLY A 30 -6.47 -1.25 -9.71
CA GLY A 30 -7.49 -1.27 -8.65
C GLY A 30 -8.87 -0.89 -9.19
N GLY A 31 -9.81 -0.55 -8.30
CA GLY A 31 -11.16 -0.13 -8.68
C GLY A 31 -11.22 1.06 -9.64
N PHE A 32 -10.20 1.90 -9.68
CA PHE A 32 -10.02 2.99 -10.65
C PHE A 32 -9.67 2.50 -12.06
N GLY A 33 -9.26 1.25 -12.24
CA GLY A 33 -8.76 0.69 -13.49
C GLY A 33 -7.26 0.38 -13.46
N VAL A 34 -6.56 0.59 -14.58
CA VAL A 34 -5.16 0.20 -14.79
C VAL A 34 -4.28 1.42 -15.09
N GLY A 35 -3.26 1.64 -14.26
CA GLY A 35 -2.25 2.68 -14.45
C GLY A 35 -2.55 4.02 -13.79
N LEU A 36 -1.53 4.87 -13.69
CA LEU A 36 -1.59 6.17 -13.01
C LEU A 36 -2.58 7.14 -13.66
N GLY A 37 -2.79 7.07 -14.98
CA GLY A 37 -3.73 7.93 -15.68
C GLY A 37 -5.17 7.73 -15.21
N GLU A 38 -5.59 6.47 -15.07
CA GLU A 38 -6.91 6.10 -14.59
C GLU A 38 -7.11 6.47 -13.12
N LEU A 39 -6.07 6.24 -12.29
CA LEU A 39 -6.06 6.68 -10.91
C LEU A 39 -6.25 8.20 -10.82
N ARG A 40 -5.51 8.99 -11.62
CA ARG A 40 -5.63 10.44 -11.64
C ARG A 40 -7.03 10.92 -12.01
N LEU A 41 -7.61 10.36 -13.09
CA LEU A 41 -8.97 10.72 -13.50
C LEU A 41 -10.01 10.43 -12.40
N THR A 42 -9.82 9.35 -11.65
CA THR A 42 -10.70 9.00 -10.54
C THR A 42 -10.52 9.93 -9.35
N LEU A 43 -9.29 10.28 -8.99
CA LEU A 43 -9.01 11.25 -7.92
C LEU A 43 -9.60 12.63 -8.24
N GLU A 44 -9.55 13.04 -9.49
CA GLU A 44 -10.11 14.33 -9.97
C GLU A 44 -11.64 14.29 -10.14
N GLY A 45 -12.31 13.18 -9.81
CA GLY A 45 -13.76 13.02 -9.99
C GLY A 45 -14.23 12.99 -11.46
N LYS A 46 -13.31 12.88 -12.42
CA LYS A 46 -13.60 12.77 -13.85
C LYS A 46 -14.01 11.37 -14.27
N ARG A 47 -13.75 10.39 -13.42
CA ARG A 47 -14.12 9.00 -13.60
C ARG A 47 -14.60 8.41 -12.27
N SER A 48 -15.64 7.60 -12.29
CA SER A 48 -16.07 6.83 -11.13
C SER A 48 -15.32 5.50 -11.09
N PRO A 49 -14.93 5.02 -9.89
CA PRO A 49 -14.36 3.69 -9.77
C PRO A 49 -15.38 2.62 -10.12
N MET A 50 -14.91 1.45 -10.53
CA MET A 50 -15.77 0.29 -10.82
C MET A 50 -16.25 -0.33 -9.51
N VAL A 51 -17.53 -0.18 -9.23
CA VAL A 51 -18.19 -0.83 -8.09
C VAL A 51 -18.95 -2.06 -8.60
N GLY A 52 -18.42 -3.23 -8.27
CA GLY A 52 -19.07 -4.52 -8.53
C GLY A 52 -19.87 -5.00 -7.33
N LYS A 53 -20.52 -6.16 -7.48
CA LYS A 53 -21.12 -6.90 -6.37
C LYS A 53 -20.38 -8.22 -6.22
N LEU A 54 -19.95 -8.51 -5.02
CA LEU A 54 -19.38 -9.81 -4.69
C LEU A 54 -20.44 -10.62 -3.93
N GLU A 55 -20.85 -11.73 -4.53
CA GLU A 55 -21.78 -12.68 -3.92
C GLU A 55 -21.05 -13.71 -3.07
N PHE A 56 -21.68 -14.12 -1.98
CA PHE A 56 -21.21 -15.17 -1.08
C PHE A 56 -22.37 -15.89 -0.41
N GLN A 57 -22.14 -17.10 0.11
CA GLN A 57 -23.12 -17.83 0.90
C GLN A 57 -23.14 -17.27 2.32
N GLY A 58 -24.25 -16.64 2.69
CA GLY A 58 -24.52 -16.17 4.05
C GLY A 58 -25.32 -17.21 4.85
N LEU A 59 -25.70 -16.85 6.08
CA LEU A 59 -26.49 -17.75 6.95
C LEU A 59 -27.93 -17.97 6.47
N GLN A 60 -28.46 -17.01 5.71
CA GLN A 60 -29.87 -17.03 5.24
C GLN A 60 -30.01 -17.19 3.72
N GLY A 61 -28.92 -17.54 3.04
CA GLY A 61 -28.88 -17.68 1.59
C GLY A 61 -27.77 -16.85 0.95
N THR A 62 -27.89 -16.59 -0.36
CA THR A 62 -26.91 -15.78 -1.10
C THR A 62 -27.03 -14.30 -0.72
N GLU A 63 -25.98 -13.75 -0.20
CA GLU A 63 -25.80 -12.34 0.13
C GLU A 63 -24.78 -11.69 -0.79
N SER A 64 -24.68 -10.36 -0.81
CA SER A 64 -23.66 -9.64 -1.57
C SER A 64 -23.19 -8.39 -0.86
N VAL A 65 -21.93 -8.00 -1.12
CA VAL A 65 -21.37 -6.71 -0.72
C VAL A 65 -20.88 -5.95 -1.95
N PRO A 66 -20.97 -4.60 -1.94
CA PRO A 66 -20.31 -3.80 -2.95
C PRO A 66 -18.80 -3.96 -2.81
N VAL A 67 -18.05 -3.95 -3.91
CA VAL A 67 -16.60 -4.06 -3.92
C VAL A 67 -16.02 -3.25 -5.07
N LEU A 68 -14.93 -2.54 -4.83
CA LEU A 68 -14.14 -1.92 -5.89
C LEU A 68 -13.24 -2.99 -6.51
N GLN A 69 -13.63 -3.44 -7.70
CA GLN A 69 -12.95 -4.50 -8.45
C GLN A 69 -12.20 -3.95 -9.65
N THR A 70 -11.26 -4.73 -10.17
CA THR A 70 -10.51 -4.39 -11.37
C THR A 70 -10.53 -5.50 -12.40
N ASP A 71 -10.40 -5.12 -13.68
CA ASP A 71 -10.14 -6.03 -14.78
C ASP A 71 -8.64 -6.30 -14.92
N LEU A 72 -8.32 -7.56 -15.24
CA LEU A 72 -6.95 -8.02 -15.41
C LEU A 72 -6.60 -8.33 -16.88
N ALA A 73 -7.45 -7.98 -17.84
CA ALA A 73 -7.24 -8.26 -19.26
C ALA A 73 -5.89 -7.69 -19.78
N ALA A 74 -5.49 -6.52 -19.28
CA ALA A 74 -4.22 -5.88 -19.62
C ALA A 74 -2.98 -6.74 -19.26
N LEU A 75 -3.10 -7.73 -18.36
CA LEU A 75 -2.00 -8.63 -18.04
C LEU A 75 -1.56 -9.49 -19.25
N GLU A 76 -2.48 -9.79 -20.16
CA GLU A 76 -2.20 -10.60 -21.36
C GLU A 76 -1.26 -9.87 -22.34
N GLU A 77 -1.10 -8.56 -22.24
CA GLU A 77 -0.11 -7.78 -22.99
C GLU A 77 1.34 -8.09 -22.55
N PHE A 78 1.52 -8.50 -21.30
CA PHE A 78 2.84 -8.73 -20.70
C PHE A 78 3.18 -10.21 -20.58
N VAL A 79 2.19 -11.05 -20.27
CA VAL A 79 2.39 -12.47 -19.97
C VAL A 79 1.44 -13.33 -20.82
N PRO A 80 1.96 -14.32 -21.58
CA PRO A 80 1.11 -15.18 -22.38
C PRO A 80 0.05 -15.91 -21.56
N LYS A 81 -1.19 -15.95 -22.05
CA LYS A 81 -2.35 -16.57 -21.39
C LYS A 81 -2.09 -18.01 -20.89
N ARG A 82 -1.29 -18.78 -21.63
CA ARG A 82 -0.91 -20.15 -21.24
C ARG A 82 -0.11 -20.19 -19.93
N ALA A 83 0.71 -19.18 -19.65
CA ALA A 83 1.52 -19.09 -18.43
C ALA A 83 0.67 -18.70 -17.21
N LEU A 84 -0.48 -18.07 -17.43
CA LEU A 84 -1.39 -17.63 -16.39
C LEU A 84 -2.39 -18.71 -15.92
N ARG A 85 -2.41 -19.90 -16.53
CA ARG A 85 -3.43 -20.94 -16.23
C ARG A 85 -3.44 -21.42 -14.78
N ARG A 86 -2.29 -21.39 -14.11
CA ARG A 86 -2.13 -21.84 -12.70
C ARG A 86 -1.84 -20.69 -11.75
N VAL A 87 -1.95 -19.46 -12.21
CA VAL A 87 -1.75 -18.24 -11.41
C VAL A 87 -3.10 -17.78 -10.91
N ASP A 88 -3.24 -17.67 -9.61
CA ASP A 88 -4.46 -17.21 -8.95
C ASP A 88 -4.69 -15.69 -9.14
N ARG A 89 -5.85 -15.19 -8.74
CA ARG A 89 -6.22 -13.77 -8.89
C ARG A 89 -5.27 -12.86 -8.12
N PHE A 90 -4.94 -13.21 -6.87
CA PHE A 90 -4.01 -12.47 -6.03
C PHE A 90 -2.66 -12.27 -6.73
N SER A 91 -2.08 -13.35 -7.24
CA SER A 91 -0.81 -13.30 -7.96
C SER A 91 -0.90 -12.58 -9.31
N ARG A 92 -2.05 -12.65 -10.00
CA ARG A 92 -2.26 -11.90 -11.26
C ARG A 92 -2.34 -10.39 -11.03
N LEU A 93 -3.01 -9.94 -9.95
CA LEU A 93 -3.02 -8.54 -9.53
C LEU A 93 -1.59 -8.04 -9.31
N ALA A 94 -0.83 -8.77 -8.49
CA ALA A 94 0.57 -8.43 -8.21
C ALA A 94 1.43 -8.39 -9.48
N LEU A 95 1.28 -9.39 -10.36
CA LEU A 95 2.04 -9.49 -11.60
C LEU A 95 1.73 -8.33 -12.55
N LEU A 96 0.46 -7.93 -12.67
CA LEU A 96 0.08 -6.76 -13.49
C LEU A 96 0.71 -5.47 -12.93
N GLY A 97 0.59 -5.22 -11.63
CA GLY A 97 1.24 -4.07 -10.99
C GLY A 97 2.75 -4.05 -11.21
N ALA A 98 3.41 -5.21 -11.04
CA ALA A 98 4.84 -5.38 -11.27
C ALA A 98 5.26 -5.08 -12.72
N CYS A 99 4.55 -5.62 -13.70
CA CYS A 99 4.81 -5.37 -15.13
C CYS A 99 4.65 -3.89 -15.49
N LEU A 100 3.61 -3.24 -14.95
CA LEU A 100 3.37 -1.81 -15.16
C LEU A 100 4.51 -0.97 -14.56
N ALA A 101 4.95 -1.26 -13.34
CA ALA A 101 6.04 -0.54 -12.67
C ALA A 101 7.36 -0.68 -13.45
N LEU A 102 7.68 -1.89 -13.91
CA LEU A 102 8.87 -2.14 -14.73
C LEU A 102 8.80 -1.44 -16.09
N LYS A 103 7.63 -1.48 -16.74
CA LYS A 103 7.39 -0.75 -18.01
C LYS A 103 7.59 0.76 -17.82
N ASP A 104 7.06 1.31 -16.74
CA ASP A 104 7.15 2.72 -16.40
C ASP A 104 8.58 3.17 -16.06
N ALA A 105 9.38 2.26 -15.47
CA ALA A 105 10.82 2.45 -15.23
C ALA A 105 11.69 2.27 -16.48
N GLY A 106 11.12 1.93 -17.65
CA GLY A 106 11.88 1.62 -18.86
C GLY A 106 12.56 0.25 -18.87
N LEU A 107 12.15 -0.65 -17.97
CA LEU A 107 12.72 -1.98 -17.76
C LEU A 107 11.86 -3.11 -18.38
N SER A 108 11.12 -2.81 -19.43
CA SER A 108 10.16 -3.74 -20.05
C SER A 108 10.79 -4.93 -20.79
N ARG A 109 12.11 -4.91 -21.02
CA ARG A 109 12.86 -6.07 -21.49
C ARG A 109 13.38 -6.84 -20.29
N PHE A 110 12.66 -7.88 -19.87
CA PHE A 110 12.98 -8.70 -18.70
C PHE A 110 14.38 -9.32 -18.73
N GLU A 111 14.99 -9.47 -19.91
CA GLU A 111 16.38 -9.91 -20.09
C GLU A 111 17.41 -8.97 -19.43
N SER A 112 17.04 -7.70 -19.19
CA SER A 112 17.91 -6.73 -18.51
C SER A 112 17.84 -6.79 -16.98
N LEU A 113 16.89 -7.51 -16.41
CA LEU A 113 16.71 -7.64 -14.96
C LEU A 113 17.66 -8.66 -14.33
N ASP A 114 18.20 -9.55 -15.13
CA ASP A 114 19.02 -10.69 -14.69
C ASP A 114 20.52 -10.51 -14.97
N ARG A 115 20.94 -9.27 -15.16
CA ARG A 115 22.38 -8.97 -15.28
C ARG A 115 23.03 -9.09 -13.91
N PRO A 116 24.19 -9.78 -13.79
CA PRO A 116 24.92 -9.90 -12.54
C PRO A 116 25.24 -8.56 -11.87
N GLU A 117 25.28 -7.49 -12.69
CA GLU A 117 25.62 -6.13 -12.29
C GLU A 117 24.42 -5.35 -11.68
N ALA A 118 23.20 -5.83 -11.84
CA ALA A 118 21.98 -5.16 -11.37
C ALA A 118 21.01 -6.14 -10.74
N ARG A 119 21.41 -6.74 -9.63
CA ARG A 119 20.56 -7.68 -8.88
C ARG A 119 19.29 -6.98 -8.42
N THR A 120 18.16 -7.52 -8.85
CA THR A 120 16.82 -7.04 -8.45
C THR A 120 16.26 -7.95 -7.37
N GLY A 121 15.88 -7.40 -6.22
CA GLY A 121 15.10 -8.10 -5.21
C GLY A 121 13.59 -7.88 -5.39
N ILE A 122 12.77 -8.75 -4.83
CA ILE A 122 11.31 -8.61 -4.82
C ILE A 122 10.84 -8.55 -3.37
N ILE A 123 10.04 -7.52 -3.03
CA ILE A 123 9.38 -7.42 -1.74
C ILE A 123 7.91 -7.14 -1.97
N VAL A 124 7.03 -8.00 -1.45
CA VAL A 124 5.58 -7.88 -1.57
C VAL A 124 4.97 -7.68 -0.19
N ALA A 125 4.15 -6.64 -0.05
CA ALA A 125 3.31 -6.40 1.12
C ALA A 125 1.90 -6.95 0.85
N THR A 126 1.27 -7.52 1.87
CA THR A 126 -0.14 -7.94 1.79
C THR A 126 -0.77 -7.94 3.18
N GLY A 127 -2.05 -7.62 3.27
CA GLY A 127 -2.80 -7.77 4.52
C GLY A 127 -3.35 -9.17 4.72
N TYR A 128 -3.86 -9.77 3.64
CA TYR A 128 -4.62 -11.04 3.70
C TYR A 128 -4.03 -12.18 2.88
N GLY A 129 -3.08 -11.89 1.99
CA GLY A 129 -2.50 -12.89 1.10
C GLY A 129 -3.51 -13.45 0.09
N ALA A 130 -3.25 -14.65 -0.40
CA ALA A 130 -4.08 -15.38 -1.35
C ALA A 130 -5.30 -16.02 -0.67
N ALA A 131 -6.19 -15.19 -0.11
CA ALA A 131 -7.32 -15.66 0.70
C ALA A 131 -8.26 -16.58 -0.08
N ALA A 132 -8.64 -16.25 -1.32
CA ALA A 132 -9.50 -17.10 -2.14
C ALA A 132 -8.93 -18.50 -2.34
N THR A 133 -7.65 -18.59 -2.67
CA THR A 133 -6.96 -19.87 -2.91
C THR A 133 -6.78 -20.66 -1.62
N THR A 134 -6.50 -19.98 -0.49
CA THR A 134 -6.40 -20.62 0.83
C THR A 134 -7.70 -21.31 1.21
N PHE A 135 -8.82 -20.60 1.06
CA PHE A 135 -10.13 -21.18 1.38
C PHE A 135 -10.53 -22.29 0.39
N SER A 136 -10.25 -22.12 -0.92
CA SER A 136 -10.47 -23.20 -1.89
C SER A 136 -9.65 -24.46 -1.58
N PHE A 137 -8.42 -24.29 -1.08
CA PHE A 137 -7.62 -25.41 -0.62
C PHE A 137 -8.25 -26.09 0.60
N LEU A 138 -8.65 -25.32 1.62
CA LEU A 138 -9.29 -25.85 2.83
C LEU A 138 -10.61 -26.57 2.50
N ASP A 139 -11.42 -26.02 1.62
CA ASP A 139 -12.68 -26.62 1.16
C ASP A 139 -12.42 -27.99 0.51
N SER A 140 -11.38 -28.11 -0.33
CA SER A 140 -11.02 -29.39 -0.95
C SER A 140 -10.65 -30.46 0.09
N VAL A 141 -9.94 -30.07 1.17
CA VAL A 141 -9.58 -31.00 2.25
C VAL A 141 -10.81 -31.39 3.08
N ILE A 142 -11.70 -30.45 3.38
CA ILE A 142 -12.89 -30.68 4.22
C ILE A 142 -13.92 -31.55 3.50
N HIS A 143 -14.19 -31.30 2.21
CA HIS A 143 -15.23 -31.99 1.45
C HIS A 143 -14.75 -33.29 0.82
N ASP A 144 -13.51 -33.30 0.28
CA ASP A 144 -13.00 -34.40 -0.55
C ASP A 144 -11.95 -35.26 0.19
N GLY A 145 -11.54 -34.85 1.40
CA GLY A 145 -10.50 -35.50 2.20
C GLY A 145 -9.07 -35.10 1.77
N ASP A 146 -8.11 -35.48 2.61
CA ASP A 146 -6.68 -35.13 2.44
C ASP A 146 -6.05 -35.74 1.17
N VAL A 147 -6.51 -36.89 0.75
CA VAL A 147 -6.05 -37.61 -0.46
C VAL A 147 -6.39 -36.84 -1.74
N CYS A 148 -7.47 -36.04 -1.73
CA CYS A 148 -7.95 -35.24 -2.85
C CYS A 148 -7.50 -33.78 -2.80
N ALA A 149 -6.71 -33.42 -1.79
CA ALA A 149 -6.21 -32.05 -1.62
C ALA A 149 -5.43 -31.57 -2.85
N SER A 150 -5.78 -30.38 -3.37
CA SER A 150 -5.15 -29.84 -4.59
C SER A 150 -3.73 -29.33 -4.34
N PRO A 151 -2.68 -29.94 -4.93
CA PRO A 151 -1.31 -29.41 -4.81
C PRO A 151 -1.14 -28.02 -5.38
N THR A 152 -1.93 -27.67 -6.42
CA THR A 152 -1.90 -26.33 -7.03
C THR A 152 -2.50 -25.29 -6.10
N HIS A 153 -3.63 -25.60 -5.44
CA HIS A 153 -4.19 -24.67 -4.46
C HIS A 153 -3.25 -24.53 -3.26
N PHE A 154 -2.66 -25.64 -2.77
CA PHE A 154 -1.68 -25.56 -1.69
C PHE A 154 -0.50 -24.67 -2.01
N SER A 155 0.14 -24.84 -3.17
CA SER A 155 1.30 -24.02 -3.56
C SER A 155 0.98 -22.53 -3.74
N ASN A 156 -0.26 -22.19 -4.06
CA ASN A 156 -0.72 -20.80 -4.23
C ASN A 156 -1.40 -20.23 -2.98
N SER A 157 -1.65 -21.00 -1.94
CA SER A 157 -2.33 -20.53 -0.71
C SER A 157 -1.44 -19.72 0.23
N VAL A 158 -0.12 -19.77 0.01
CA VAL A 158 0.85 -19.09 0.87
C VAL A 158 1.00 -17.61 0.50
N HIS A 159 1.28 -16.76 1.48
CA HIS A 159 1.39 -15.30 1.27
C HIS A 159 2.46 -14.90 0.26
N ASN A 160 3.52 -15.70 0.11
CA ASN A 160 4.61 -15.42 -0.84
C ASN A 160 4.34 -15.93 -2.27
N ALA A 161 3.17 -16.49 -2.56
CA ALA A 161 2.84 -16.99 -3.90
C ALA A 161 2.98 -15.88 -4.97
N ALA A 162 2.51 -14.66 -4.69
CA ALA A 162 2.65 -13.53 -5.62
C ALA A 162 4.12 -13.22 -5.93
N ALA A 163 4.98 -13.13 -4.91
CA ALA A 163 6.41 -12.87 -5.10
C ALA A 163 7.09 -14.00 -5.90
N ALA A 164 6.71 -15.26 -5.64
CA ALA A 164 7.22 -16.42 -6.37
C ALA A 164 6.80 -16.39 -7.84
N HIS A 165 5.53 -16.10 -8.15
CA HIS A 165 5.06 -15.97 -9.54
C HIS A 165 5.74 -14.82 -10.29
N ILE A 166 5.94 -13.66 -9.64
CA ILE A 166 6.70 -12.54 -10.22
C ILE A 166 8.14 -12.99 -10.52
N SER A 167 8.82 -13.61 -9.57
CA SER A 167 10.20 -14.11 -9.74
C SER A 167 10.30 -15.05 -10.94
N ILE A 168 9.44 -16.07 -11.01
CA ILE A 168 9.46 -17.10 -12.05
C ILE A 168 9.13 -16.50 -13.44
N LEU A 169 8.05 -15.70 -13.53
CA LEU A 169 7.55 -15.22 -14.83
C LEU A 169 8.38 -14.07 -15.39
N LEU A 170 8.97 -13.23 -14.51
CA LEU A 170 9.83 -12.13 -14.92
C LEU A 170 11.32 -12.49 -14.83
N LYS A 171 11.66 -13.73 -14.44
CA LYS A 171 13.03 -14.25 -14.34
C LYS A 171 13.92 -13.41 -13.40
N ILE A 172 13.37 -12.91 -12.31
CA ILE A 172 14.11 -12.19 -11.29
C ILE A 172 14.66 -13.23 -10.30
N THR A 173 15.98 -13.33 -10.19
CA THR A 173 16.66 -14.37 -9.40
C THR A 173 17.19 -13.85 -8.05
N GLY A 174 17.01 -12.56 -7.76
CA GLY A 174 17.40 -11.97 -6.48
C GLY A 174 16.53 -12.43 -5.31
N PRO A 175 16.83 -11.91 -4.10
CA PRO A 175 16.08 -12.29 -2.89
C PRO A 175 14.62 -11.89 -3.00
N CYS A 176 13.73 -12.76 -2.50
CA CYS A 176 12.28 -12.54 -2.44
C CYS A 176 11.80 -12.56 -0.98
N LEU A 177 10.93 -11.61 -0.62
CA LEU A 177 10.30 -11.53 0.69
C LEU A 177 8.84 -11.11 0.57
N THR A 178 8.00 -11.63 1.46
CA THR A 178 6.62 -11.13 1.64
C THR A 178 6.43 -10.70 3.09
N ALA A 179 5.93 -9.48 3.29
CA ALA A 179 5.58 -8.93 4.59
C ALA A 179 4.04 -8.89 4.74
N SER A 180 3.55 -9.39 5.89
CA SER A 180 2.12 -9.35 6.22
C SER A 180 1.94 -8.87 7.65
N GLN A 181 1.45 -7.63 7.78
CA GLN A 181 1.16 -6.94 9.04
C GLN A 181 -0.09 -6.05 8.91
N PHE A 182 -1.12 -6.52 8.20
CA PHE A 182 -2.32 -5.76 7.87
C PHE A 182 -1.99 -4.34 7.37
N GLU A 183 -2.48 -3.29 8.03
CA GLU A 183 -2.31 -1.89 7.63
C GLU A 183 -0.85 -1.42 7.66
N LEU A 184 0.03 -2.08 8.41
CA LEU A 184 1.46 -1.77 8.47
C LEU A 184 2.30 -2.51 7.43
N SER A 185 1.71 -3.41 6.64
CA SER A 185 2.45 -4.24 5.66
C SER A 185 3.28 -3.40 4.69
N THR A 186 2.73 -2.30 4.20
CA THR A 186 3.41 -1.40 3.25
C THR A 186 4.65 -0.74 3.87
N ALA A 187 4.52 -0.14 5.05
CA ALA A 187 5.63 0.51 5.73
C ALA A 187 6.72 -0.50 6.13
N SER A 188 6.33 -1.66 6.67
CA SER A 188 7.25 -2.76 7.04
C SER A 188 8.06 -3.28 5.85
N ALA A 189 7.40 -3.53 4.72
CA ALA A 189 8.05 -3.98 3.50
C ALA A 189 8.99 -2.92 2.93
N LEU A 190 8.62 -1.65 2.99
CA LEU A 190 9.43 -0.53 2.51
C LEU A 190 10.69 -0.32 3.39
N LEU A 191 10.59 -0.50 4.71
CA LEU A 191 11.76 -0.52 5.60
C LEU A 191 12.74 -1.63 5.21
N THR A 192 12.24 -2.82 4.87
CA THR A 192 13.09 -3.93 4.41
C THR A 192 13.74 -3.61 3.05
N ALA A 193 13.00 -2.98 2.13
CA ALA A 193 13.56 -2.54 0.83
C ALA A 193 14.71 -1.56 1.03
N ARG A 194 14.53 -0.59 1.95
CA ARG A 194 15.56 0.39 2.33
C ARG A 194 16.80 -0.31 2.87
N GLN A 195 16.64 -1.27 3.75
CA GLN A 195 17.74 -2.03 4.32
C GLN A 195 18.51 -2.80 3.24
N TRP A 196 17.84 -3.53 2.35
CA TRP A 196 18.51 -4.31 1.29
C TRP A 196 19.33 -3.44 0.35
N LEU A 197 18.79 -2.27 -0.02
CA LEU A 197 19.51 -1.29 -0.85
C LEU A 197 20.68 -0.65 -0.09
N ALA A 198 20.51 -0.28 1.18
CA ALA A 198 21.56 0.30 2.00
C ALA A 198 22.74 -0.67 2.22
N GLU A 199 22.46 -1.95 2.47
CA GLU A 199 23.46 -3.00 2.63
C GLU A 199 24.11 -3.46 1.30
N GLY A 200 23.64 -2.96 0.15
CA GLY A 200 24.13 -3.39 -1.17
C GLY A 200 23.82 -4.85 -1.50
N ARG A 201 22.81 -5.44 -0.87
CA ARG A 201 22.35 -6.81 -1.20
C ARG A 201 21.81 -6.87 -2.62
N VAL A 202 21.17 -5.81 -3.05
CA VAL A 202 20.58 -5.62 -4.37
C VAL A 202 20.84 -4.18 -4.85
N GLU A 203 20.82 -3.98 -6.17
CA GLU A 203 20.90 -2.65 -6.78
C GLU A 203 19.52 -2.01 -6.95
N ARG A 204 18.49 -2.87 -7.00
CA ARG A 204 17.10 -2.49 -7.24
C ARG A 204 16.17 -3.38 -6.43
N VAL A 205 15.05 -2.83 -5.99
CA VAL A 205 13.94 -3.57 -5.40
C VAL A 205 12.68 -3.33 -6.21
N LEU A 206 12.08 -4.40 -6.71
CA LEU A 206 10.69 -4.39 -7.14
C LEU A 206 9.84 -4.56 -5.89
N PHE A 207 9.44 -3.44 -5.32
CA PHE A 207 8.59 -3.36 -4.13
C PHE A 207 7.14 -3.24 -4.55
N GLY A 208 6.23 -3.94 -3.89
CA GLY A 208 4.82 -3.78 -4.17
C GLY A 208 3.93 -4.22 -3.03
N ALA A 209 2.66 -3.87 -3.14
CA ALA A 209 1.61 -4.27 -2.23
C ALA A 209 0.41 -4.77 -3.00
N VAL A 210 -0.24 -5.83 -2.53
CA VAL A 210 -1.38 -6.47 -3.20
C VAL A 210 -2.33 -7.10 -2.20
N ASP A 211 -3.63 -6.89 -2.41
CA ASP A 211 -4.70 -7.66 -1.78
C ASP A 211 -5.81 -7.93 -2.79
N GLU A 212 -6.41 -9.12 -2.71
CA GLU A 212 -7.61 -9.49 -3.45
C GLU A 212 -8.86 -9.42 -2.57
N HIS A 213 -10.04 -9.32 -3.19
CA HIS A 213 -11.30 -9.53 -2.50
C HIS A 213 -11.94 -10.84 -2.97
N CYS A 214 -12.55 -11.60 -2.03
CA CYS A 214 -13.10 -12.92 -2.30
C CYS A 214 -14.37 -13.18 -1.47
N PRO A 215 -15.18 -14.21 -1.82
CA PRO A 215 -16.43 -14.51 -1.14
C PRO A 215 -16.33 -14.61 0.38
N VAL A 216 -15.27 -15.25 0.91
CA VAL A 216 -15.07 -15.38 2.36
C VAL A 216 -14.82 -14.03 3.01
N ARG A 217 -14.03 -13.16 2.39
CA ARG A 217 -13.84 -11.79 2.88
C ARG A 217 -15.14 -10.98 2.81
N GLY A 218 -15.97 -11.20 1.77
CA GLY A 218 -17.30 -10.61 1.66
C GLY A 218 -18.21 -11.05 2.81
N TYR A 219 -18.22 -12.34 3.15
CA TYR A 219 -18.94 -12.86 4.31
C TYR A 219 -18.47 -12.20 5.62
N CYS A 220 -17.15 -12.19 5.89
CA CYS A 220 -16.61 -11.55 7.07
C CYS A 220 -16.97 -10.06 7.13
N TRP A 221 -16.84 -9.35 6.01
CA TRP A 221 -17.21 -7.94 5.91
C TRP A 221 -18.66 -7.68 6.29
N SER A 222 -19.58 -8.44 5.72
CA SER A 222 -21.01 -8.34 6.03
C SER A 222 -21.30 -8.60 7.51
N ARG A 223 -20.61 -9.55 8.12
CA ARG A 223 -20.76 -9.88 9.55
C ARG A 223 -20.22 -8.83 10.49
N PHE A 224 -19.10 -8.20 10.15
CA PHE A 224 -18.49 -7.18 11.01
C PHE A 224 -19.10 -5.79 10.84
N PHE A 225 -19.51 -5.43 9.62
CA PHE A 225 -19.94 -4.06 9.31
C PHE A 225 -21.42 -3.95 8.95
N GLY A 226 -22.12 -5.08 8.81
CA GLY A 226 -23.54 -5.14 8.43
C GLY A 226 -23.78 -4.75 6.97
N PRO A 227 -25.07 -4.65 6.58
CA PRO A 227 -25.44 -4.27 5.22
C PRO A 227 -25.00 -2.84 4.92
N GLN A 228 -24.38 -2.65 3.77
CA GLN A 228 -23.86 -1.35 3.34
C GLN A 228 -24.90 -0.57 2.56
N ALA A 229 -25.28 0.60 3.08
CA ALA A 229 -26.23 1.51 2.42
C ALA A 229 -25.55 2.44 1.40
N HIS A 230 -24.22 2.50 1.37
CA HIS A 230 -23.46 3.48 0.58
C HIS A 230 -22.77 2.82 -0.61
N GLN A 231 -22.78 3.53 -1.75
CA GLN A 231 -22.05 3.13 -2.98
C GLN A 231 -20.76 3.94 -3.17
N THR A 232 -20.47 4.84 -2.26
CA THR A 232 -19.29 5.71 -2.30
C THR A 232 -18.62 5.73 -0.93
N VAL A 233 -17.30 5.57 -0.90
CA VAL A 233 -16.50 5.77 0.30
C VAL A 233 -16.42 7.25 0.61
N LEU A 234 -16.76 7.64 1.84
CA LEU A 234 -16.67 9.02 2.34
C LEU A 234 -15.64 9.05 3.48
N PRO A 235 -14.34 9.10 3.16
CA PRO A 235 -13.28 8.81 4.11
C PRO A 235 -13.17 9.85 5.23
N LEU A 236 -13.64 11.08 4.99
CA LEU A 236 -13.59 12.18 5.94
C LEU A 236 -14.89 12.34 6.77
N GLU A 237 -15.90 11.50 6.52
CA GLU A 237 -17.06 11.33 7.41
C GLU A 237 -16.73 10.37 8.56
N LEU A 238 -15.90 10.82 9.48
CA LEU A 238 -15.24 9.99 10.51
C LEU A 238 -16.19 9.31 11.51
N ASP A 239 -17.44 9.75 11.61
CA ASP A 239 -18.46 9.20 12.51
C ASP A 239 -19.35 8.15 11.85
N ARG A 240 -19.21 7.93 10.55
CA ARG A 240 -20.01 7.02 9.76
C ARG A 240 -19.18 5.86 9.20
N GLN A 241 -19.82 4.69 9.11
CA GLN A 241 -19.25 3.54 8.42
C GLN A 241 -19.60 3.65 6.93
N THR A 242 -18.65 4.08 6.12
CA THR A 242 -18.82 4.26 4.66
C THR A 242 -17.82 3.43 3.85
N ALA A 243 -16.99 2.63 4.53
CA ALA A 243 -15.98 1.82 3.89
C ALA A 243 -16.59 0.81 2.92
N ILE A 244 -16.04 0.73 1.72
CA ILE A 244 -16.33 -0.29 0.72
C ILE A 244 -15.05 -1.07 0.47
N PRO A 245 -15.05 -2.41 0.57
CA PRO A 245 -13.85 -3.19 0.33
C PRO A 245 -13.35 -3.00 -1.10
N GLY A 246 -12.04 -3.06 -1.26
CA GLY A 246 -11.40 -3.01 -2.57
C GLY A 246 -10.49 -4.20 -2.80
N GLU A 247 -9.96 -4.27 -4.02
CA GLU A 247 -8.84 -5.11 -4.40
C GLU A 247 -7.90 -4.33 -5.32
N GLY A 248 -6.64 -4.75 -5.38
CA GLY A 248 -5.70 -4.14 -6.30
C GLY A 248 -4.26 -4.35 -5.90
N ALA A 249 -3.38 -3.74 -6.68
CA ALA A 249 -1.94 -3.76 -6.44
C ALA A 249 -1.30 -2.42 -6.79
N ALA A 250 -0.29 -2.03 -6.01
CA ALA A 250 0.58 -0.90 -6.28
C ALA A 250 2.03 -1.38 -6.20
N PHE A 251 2.79 -1.23 -7.27
CA PHE A 251 4.17 -1.66 -7.39
C PHE A 251 5.08 -0.50 -7.76
N PHE A 252 6.33 -0.58 -7.28
CA PHE A 252 7.34 0.45 -7.43
C PHE A 252 8.68 -0.17 -7.78
N VAL A 253 9.41 0.50 -8.65
CA VAL A 253 10.83 0.21 -8.86
C VAL A 253 11.62 1.17 -7.98
N LEU A 254 12.31 0.63 -6.98
CA LEU A 254 13.10 1.39 -6.02
C LEU A 254 14.60 1.16 -6.29
N GLU A 255 15.36 2.25 -6.25
CA GLU A 255 16.79 2.26 -6.39
C GLU A 255 17.40 3.14 -5.28
N ARG A 256 18.71 3.01 -5.03
CA ARG A 256 19.39 3.93 -4.14
C ARG A 256 19.38 5.33 -4.77
N ALA A 257 18.96 6.34 -4.01
CA ALA A 257 19.04 7.71 -4.50
C ALA A 257 20.51 8.13 -4.69
N VAL A 258 20.77 8.78 -5.80
CA VAL A 258 22.11 9.34 -6.12
C VAL A 258 22.00 10.84 -6.03
N PRO A 259 22.92 11.54 -5.32
CA PRO A 259 22.94 13.00 -5.28
C PRO A 259 22.88 13.62 -6.67
N GLY A 260 21.97 14.58 -6.87
CA GLY A 260 21.76 15.24 -8.15
C GLY A 260 20.99 14.42 -9.22
N ARG A 261 20.50 13.22 -8.88
CA ARG A 261 19.62 12.41 -9.73
C ARG A 261 18.39 12.01 -8.94
N PRO A 262 17.36 12.86 -8.87
CA PRO A 262 16.10 12.48 -8.24
C PRO A 262 15.44 11.33 -9.01
N GLY A 263 14.72 10.46 -8.28
CA GLY A 263 13.89 9.44 -8.91
C GLY A 263 12.81 10.13 -9.77
N LYS A 264 12.31 9.43 -10.80
CA LYS A 264 11.24 9.91 -11.66
C LYS A 264 10.01 10.42 -10.88
N TYR A 265 9.78 9.85 -9.70
CA TYR A 265 8.68 10.14 -8.79
C TYR A 265 9.16 10.69 -7.44
N GLY A 266 10.35 11.30 -7.38
CA GLY A 266 10.96 11.72 -6.14
C GLY A 266 11.67 10.57 -5.40
N HIS A 267 11.84 10.76 -4.10
CA HIS A 267 12.51 9.78 -3.25
C HIS A 267 11.76 9.61 -1.92
N VAL A 268 11.76 8.38 -1.41
CA VAL A 268 11.27 8.10 -0.06
C VAL A 268 12.30 8.62 0.94
N ALA A 269 11.98 9.75 1.56
CA ALA A 269 12.85 10.41 2.51
C ALA A 269 12.77 9.73 3.90
N ASN A 270 11.57 9.33 4.32
CA ASN A 270 11.38 8.67 5.59
C ASN A 270 10.31 7.58 5.54
N VAL A 271 10.47 6.56 6.38
CA VAL A 271 9.48 5.52 6.65
C VAL A 271 9.51 5.22 8.14
N GLY A 272 8.36 5.23 8.77
CA GLY A 272 8.23 4.94 10.19
C GLY A 272 7.05 4.04 10.49
N MET A 273 7.15 3.35 11.60
CA MET A 273 6.05 2.62 12.22
C MET A 273 6.07 2.91 13.71
N GLY A 274 4.90 3.06 14.30
CA GLY A 274 4.76 3.32 15.71
C GLY A 274 3.41 2.87 16.24
N ARG A 275 3.20 3.13 17.50
CA ARG A 275 1.92 2.97 18.18
C ARG A 275 1.55 4.26 18.87
N GLU A 276 0.30 4.65 18.76
CA GLU A 276 -0.24 5.84 19.39
C GLU A 276 -0.01 5.78 20.91
N ASP A 277 0.61 6.82 21.47
CA ASP A 277 0.65 7.00 22.91
C ASP A 277 -0.57 7.83 23.32
N HIS A 278 -1.53 7.20 24.00
CA HIS A 278 -2.73 7.88 24.51
C HIS A 278 -2.41 9.01 25.48
N ARG A 279 -1.17 9.10 26.01
CA ARG A 279 -0.71 10.15 26.91
C ARG A 279 -0.14 11.36 26.18
N ASN A 280 0.33 11.18 24.96
CA ASN A 280 0.88 12.24 24.12
C ASN A 280 0.56 11.98 22.63
N PRO A 281 -0.65 12.32 22.19
CA PRO A 281 -1.06 12.11 20.80
C PRO A 281 -0.31 12.99 19.79
N ASP A 282 0.33 14.07 20.22
CA ASP A 282 1.09 15.00 19.36
C ASP A 282 2.49 14.46 18.98
N VAL A 283 2.93 13.34 19.55
CA VAL A 283 4.23 12.71 19.21
C VAL A 283 4.39 12.40 17.72
N LEU A 284 3.29 12.17 17.00
CA LEU A 284 3.29 12.02 15.54
C LEU A 284 3.88 13.24 14.80
N PHE A 285 3.82 14.43 15.43
CA PHE A 285 4.18 15.71 14.81
C PHE A 285 5.46 16.30 15.41
N ASP A 286 5.80 16.00 16.66
CA ASP A 286 6.83 16.68 17.44
C ASP A 286 8.05 15.80 17.81
N GLY A 287 8.10 14.53 17.41
CA GLY A 287 9.15 13.61 17.84
C GLY A 287 10.48 13.81 17.11
N PRO A 288 11.65 13.58 17.78
CA PRO A 288 12.94 13.61 17.13
C PRO A 288 13.12 12.50 16.08
N ALA A 289 13.89 12.78 15.05
CA ALA A 289 14.10 11.92 13.87
C ALA A 289 14.90 10.60 14.14
N ASP A 290 15.21 10.28 15.39
CA ASP A 290 16.12 9.21 15.79
C ASP A 290 15.49 7.80 15.92
N GLY A 291 14.38 7.57 15.26
CA GLY A 291 13.95 6.25 14.77
C GLY A 291 13.64 5.13 15.77
N PHE A 292 13.78 5.33 17.08
CA PHE A 292 13.59 4.27 18.07
C PHE A 292 12.63 4.62 19.24
N THR A 293 12.23 5.84 19.39
CA THR A 293 11.33 6.29 20.45
C THR A 293 10.05 6.92 19.88
N GLY A 294 9.19 6.10 19.32
CA GLY A 294 7.74 6.32 19.28
C GLY A 294 7.17 7.45 18.44
N GLY A 295 7.91 8.37 17.89
CA GLY A 295 7.41 9.40 16.99
C GLY A 295 8.33 9.55 15.78
N VAL A 296 7.83 9.30 14.58
CA VAL A 296 8.53 9.71 13.36
C VAL A 296 7.97 11.06 13.00
N PRO A 297 8.74 12.16 13.11
CA PRO A 297 8.27 13.46 12.67
C PRO A 297 7.92 13.35 11.19
N LEU A 298 6.69 13.71 10.85
CA LEU A 298 6.27 13.74 9.45
C LEU A 298 6.98 14.87 8.67
N GLY A 299 7.79 15.71 9.35
CA GLY A 299 8.49 16.82 8.72
C GLY A 299 7.52 17.81 8.06
N LEU A 300 6.41 18.12 8.74
CA LEU A 300 5.29 18.89 8.20
C LEU A 300 5.52 20.42 8.24
N ASP A 301 6.75 20.86 8.38
CA ASP A 301 7.09 22.29 8.59
C ASP A 301 7.00 23.14 7.30
N SER A 302 6.80 22.48 6.14
CA SER A 302 6.68 23.20 4.87
C SER A 302 5.21 23.40 4.48
N PRO A 303 4.80 24.62 4.08
CA PRO A 303 3.46 24.88 3.55
C PRO A 303 3.18 24.17 2.21
N GLU A 304 4.21 23.62 1.57
CA GLU A 304 4.13 22.83 0.34
C GLU A 304 3.99 21.32 0.63
N THR A 305 3.64 20.95 1.86
CA THR A 305 3.42 19.57 2.25
C THR A 305 1.96 19.17 2.03
N LEU A 306 1.77 18.05 1.32
CA LEU A 306 0.49 17.35 1.21
C LEU A 306 0.47 16.19 2.21
N LEU A 307 -0.56 16.12 3.05
CA LEU A 307 -0.81 14.97 3.93
C LEU A 307 -1.88 14.07 3.31
N LEU A 308 -1.52 12.85 2.96
CA LEU A 308 -2.44 11.79 2.54
C LEU A 308 -2.82 10.92 3.74
N LEU A 309 -4.10 10.93 4.07
CA LEU A 309 -4.65 10.10 5.14
C LEU A 309 -5.16 8.78 4.58
N GLY A 310 -4.70 7.68 5.15
CA GLY A 310 -5.22 6.35 4.88
C GLY A 310 -6.62 6.10 5.50
N ALA A 311 -7.38 7.16 5.75
CA ALA A 311 -8.78 7.07 6.14
C ALA A 311 -9.59 6.46 4.98
N ASP A 312 -10.32 5.40 5.26
CA ASP A 312 -10.95 4.56 4.24
C ASP A 312 -12.45 4.29 4.50
N GLY A 313 -13.06 5.15 5.30
CA GLY A 313 -14.48 5.08 5.64
C GLY A 313 -14.81 4.17 6.82
N HIS A 314 -13.80 3.59 7.50
CA HIS A 314 -14.02 2.85 8.73
C HIS A 314 -14.17 3.78 9.92
N LYS A 315 -15.35 3.74 10.57
CA LYS A 315 -15.65 4.52 11.77
C LYS A 315 -14.68 4.22 12.93
N ALA A 316 -14.19 3.00 13.05
CA ALA A 316 -13.31 2.58 14.14
C ALA A 316 -12.00 3.39 14.23
N ALA A 317 -11.46 3.85 13.10
CA ALA A 317 -10.28 4.71 13.04
C ALA A 317 -10.60 6.22 13.10
N GLY A 318 -11.91 6.58 13.08
CA GLY A 318 -12.36 7.97 12.92
C GLY A 318 -11.83 8.92 13.98
N ALA A 319 -11.82 8.51 15.26
CA ALA A 319 -11.35 9.37 16.35
C ALA A 319 -9.86 9.76 16.19
N ARG A 320 -9.01 8.83 15.72
CA ARG A 320 -7.59 9.06 15.48
C ARG A 320 -7.37 10.04 14.33
N TYR A 321 -8.05 9.80 13.21
CA TYR A 321 -7.96 10.72 12.06
C TYR A 321 -8.52 12.11 12.37
N ARG A 322 -9.52 12.23 13.26
CA ARG A 322 -10.03 13.54 13.70
C ARG A 322 -8.94 14.35 14.38
N HIS A 323 -8.21 13.75 15.33
CA HIS A 323 -7.08 14.41 15.98
C HIS A 323 -6.03 14.88 14.96
N VAL A 324 -5.69 14.03 14.00
CA VAL A 324 -4.76 14.40 12.90
C VAL A 324 -5.28 15.59 12.10
N LEU A 325 -6.58 15.62 11.76
CA LEU A 325 -7.20 16.74 11.03
C LEU A 325 -7.20 18.05 11.84
N GLU A 326 -7.38 17.98 13.16
CA GLU A 326 -7.30 19.14 14.05
C GLU A 326 -5.88 19.74 14.04
N VAL A 327 -4.86 18.90 14.14
CA VAL A 327 -3.45 19.33 14.06
C VAL A 327 -3.13 19.89 12.68
N ALA A 328 -3.51 19.18 11.61
CA ALA A 328 -3.31 19.63 10.23
C ALA A 328 -3.98 20.99 9.95
N GLY A 329 -5.17 21.21 10.53
CA GLY A 329 -5.87 22.50 10.44
C GLY A 329 -5.10 23.63 11.13
N ARG A 330 -4.51 23.38 12.31
CA ARG A 330 -3.65 24.34 13.01
C ARG A 330 -2.40 24.71 12.21
N LEU A 331 -1.83 23.73 11.52
CA LEU A 331 -0.64 23.90 10.68
C LEU A 331 -0.96 24.37 9.25
N SER A 332 -2.24 24.54 8.91
CA SER A 332 -2.71 24.92 7.56
C SER A 332 -2.22 23.97 6.45
N LEU A 333 -2.10 22.69 6.74
CA LEU A 333 -1.65 21.67 5.80
C LEU A 333 -2.74 21.35 4.75
N MET A 334 -2.31 21.00 3.56
CA MET A 334 -3.16 20.38 2.56
C MET A 334 -3.39 18.90 2.96
N VAL A 335 -4.65 18.47 3.04
CA VAL A 335 -4.99 17.10 3.44
C VAL A 335 -5.96 16.47 2.44
N ALA A 336 -5.68 15.23 2.04
CA ALA A 336 -6.59 14.43 1.23
C ALA A 336 -6.64 12.98 1.70
N ALA A 337 -7.73 12.26 1.33
CA ALA A 337 -7.89 10.84 1.58
C ALA A 337 -8.37 10.15 0.29
N CYS A 338 -7.57 9.22 -0.23
CA CYS A 338 -7.70 8.69 -1.59
C CYS A 338 -8.48 7.37 -1.69
N ALA A 339 -8.93 6.81 -0.57
CA ALA A 339 -9.66 5.54 -0.53
C ALA A 339 -10.91 5.46 -1.43
N PRO A 340 -11.63 6.55 -1.76
CA PRO A 340 -12.71 6.47 -2.75
C PRO A 340 -12.28 5.91 -4.10
N ALA A 341 -11.01 6.02 -4.48
CA ALA A 341 -10.51 5.50 -5.75
C ALA A 341 -10.23 3.99 -5.73
N TYR A 342 -9.78 3.43 -4.60
CA TYR A 342 -9.31 2.03 -4.51
C TYR A 342 -10.03 1.18 -3.46
N GLY A 343 -10.87 1.80 -2.61
CA GLY A 343 -11.61 1.10 -1.56
C GLY A 343 -10.83 0.95 -0.26
N SER A 344 -11.48 0.33 0.73
CA SER A 344 -10.82 -0.01 1.99
C SER A 344 -9.94 -1.24 1.81
N LEU A 345 -8.64 -1.05 2.02
CA LEU A 345 -7.60 -2.05 1.89
C LEU A 345 -6.55 -1.86 2.98
N PRO A 346 -6.05 -2.95 3.62
CA PRO A 346 -4.89 -2.85 4.50
C PRO A 346 -3.70 -2.20 3.80
N ILE A 347 -3.45 -2.60 2.56
CA ILE A 347 -2.34 -2.08 1.73
C ILE A 347 -2.62 -0.69 1.12
N GLY A 348 -3.71 0.00 1.51
CA GLY A 348 -4.11 1.30 0.94
C GLY A 348 -3.00 2.34 0.93
N GLN A 349 -2.10 2.31 1.92
CA GLN A 349 -0.94 3.20 1.99
C GLN A 349 0.00 3.10 0.76
N ALA A 350 0.03 1.96 0.05
CA ALA A 350 0.80 1.83 -1.17
C ALA A 350 0.16 2.61 -2.34
N PHE A 351 -1.16 2.71 -2.39
CA PHE A 351 -1.83 3.59 -3.35
C PHE A 351 -1.60 5.06 -3.01
N ASP A 352 -1.63 5.42 -1.72
CA ASP A 352 -1.27 6.77 -1.28
C ASP A 352 0.17 7.12 -1.68
N LEU A 353 1.12 6.19 -1.57
CA LEU A 353 2.48 6.38 -2.06
C LEU A 353 2.55 6.60 -3.59
N ALA A 354 1.70 5.92 -4.37
CA ALA A 354 1.61 6.15 -5.80
C ALA A 354 1.04 7.54 -6.13
N VAL A 355 0.03 7.99 -5.37
CA VAL A 355 -0.52 9.36 -5.45
C VAL A 355 0.55 10.37 -5.06
N ALA A 356 1.33 10.10 -4.01
CA ALA A 356 2.44 10.96 -3.59
C ALA A 356 3.47 11.12 -4.71
N GLY A 357 3.89 10.02 -5.34
CA GLY A 357 4.81 10.09 -6.49
C GLY A 357 4.25 10.87 -7.67
N MET A 358 2.96 10.73 -7.95
CA MET A 358 2.28 11.50 -9.00
C MET A 358 2.23 12.99 -8.66
N ALA A 359 1.96 13.34 -7.39
CA ALA A 359 1.91 14.72 -6.91
C ALA A 359 3.28 15.41 -7.00
N ILE A 360 4.36 14.70 -6.66
CA ILE A 360 5.74 15.20 -6.78
C ILE A 360 6.13 15.40 -8.23
N ARG A 361 5.80 14.47 -9.13
CA ARG A 361 6.20 14.52 -10.54
C ARG A 361 5.39 15.53 -11.35
N ASP A 362 4.07 15.54 -11.18
CA ASP A 362 3.12 16.21 -12.07
C ASP A 362 2.37 17.37 -11.40
N GLY A 363 2.67 17.66 -10.14
CA GLY A 363 1.89 18.56 -9.29
C GLY A 363 0.68 17.88 -8.64
N CYS A 364 0.15 18.52 -7.59
CA CYS A 364 -0.96 18.00 -6.80
C CYS A 364 -2.21 17.80 -7.68
N PRO A 365 -2.84 16.60 -7.64
CA PRO A 365 -4.12 16.38 -8.31
C PRO A 365 -5.21 17.34 -7.78
N SER A 366 -6.14 17.72 -8.65
CA SER A 366 -7.37 18.38 -8.21
C SER A 366 -8.31 17.33 -7.64
N PHE A 367 -8.16 17.03 -6.35
CA PHE A 367 -9.01 16.03 -5.69
C PHE A 367 -10.49 16.38 -5.73
N ALA A 368 -11.35 15.39 -5.88
CA ALA A 368 -12.79 15.56 -5.73
C ALA A 368 -13.14 16.02 -4.30
N ASP A 369 -14.19 16.83 -4.15
CA ASP A 369 -14.52 17.52 -2.89
C ASP A 369 -14.62 16.57 -1.67
N HIS A 370 -15.15 15.36 -1.84
CA HIS A 370 -15.30 14.38 -0.77
C HIS A 370 -13.99 13.70 -0.34
N MET A 371 -12.91 13.91 -1.08
CA MET A 371 -11.55 13.44 -0.76
C MET A 371 -10.69 14.52 -0.11
N TRP A 372 -11.14 15.77 -0.09
CA TRP A 372 -10.37 16.93 0.34
C TRP A 372 -10.82 17.46 1.69
N TYR A 373 -9.87 17.87 2.53
CA TYR A 373 -10.13 18.53 3.80
C TYR A 373 -9.51 19.92 3.84
N GLY A 374 -10.33 20.94 4.17
CA GLY A 374 -9.91 22.33 4.35
C GLY A 374 -10.71 23.32 3.49
N ASN A 375 -10.55 24.61 3.79
CA ASN A 375 -11.30 25.71 3.15
C ASN A 375 -10.76 26.14 1.77
N GLY A 376 -9.73 25.48 1.26
CA GLY A 376 -9.17 25.72 -0.06
C GLY A 376 -9.85 24.86 -1.12
N ARG A 377 -10.45 25.43 -2.13
CA ARG A 377 -10.83 24.66 -3.33
C ARG A 377 -9.57 24.02 -3.92
N SER A 378 -9.64 22.76 -4.23
CA SER A 378 -8.69 21.92 -4.96
C SER A 378 -8.28 22.48 -6.36
N GLY A 379 -8.32 23.76 -6.60
CA GLY A 379 -8.24 24.34 -7.94
C GLY A 379 -6.96 25.08 -8.30
N THR A 380 -6.04 25.27 -7.39
CA THR A 380 -4.73 25.83 -7.70
C THR A 380 -3.69 24.72 -7.61
N LEU A 381 -3.11 24.34 -8.73
CA LEU A 381 -1.88 23.57 -8.82
C LEU A 381 -0.83 24.25 -7.91
N ARG A 382 -0.73 23.79 -6.67
CA ARG A 382 0.38 24.18 -5.81
C ARG A 382 1.51 23.21 -6.09
N GLU A 383 2.69 23.73 -6.24
CA GLU A 383 3.90 22.90 -6.19
C GLU A 383 3.91 22.18 -4.84
N VAL A 384 4.08 20.87 -4.89
CA VAL A 384 4.18 20.02 -3.71
C VAL A 384 5.60 19.54 -3.66
N SER A 385 6.36 19.96 -2.66
CA SER A 385 7.74 19.55 -2.46
C SER A 385 7.84 18.26 -1.64
N GLN A 386 6.81 17.96 -0.84
CA GLN A 386 6.77 16.82 0.06
C GLN A 386 5.36 16.27 0.21
N VAL A 387 5.25 14.95 0.30
CA VAL A 387 3.99 14.25 0.59
C VAL A 387 4.21 13.27 1.74
N ALA A 388 3.41 13.39 2.78
CA ALA A 388 3.37 12.46 3.89
C ALA A 388 2.14 11.55 3.78
N CYS A 389 2.32 10.24 3.87
CA CYS A 389 1.24 9.25 3.89
C CYS A 389 1.15 8.65 5.29
N LEU A 390 -0.02 8.73 5.92
CA LEU A 390 -0.29 8.20 7.26
C LEU A 390 -1.43 7.18 7.21
N LYS A 391 -1.19 5.97 7.67
CA LYS A 391 -2.20 4.91 7.82
C LYS A 391 -2.22 4.41 9.25
N TYR A 392 -3.40 4.39 9.88
CA TYR A 392 -3.63 3.75 11.17
C TYR A 392 -4.12 2.32 10.99
N GLY A 393 -3.63 1.43 11.87
CA GLY A 393 -4.19 0.12 12.10
C GLY A 393 -5.30 0.14 13.15
N SER A 394 -5.97 -0.99 13.30
CA SER A 394 -7.13 -1.13 14.19
C SER A 394 -6.79 -0.98 15.67
N GLY A 395 -5.59 -1.34 16.09
CA GLY A 395 -5.12 -1.31 17.48
C GLY A 395 -4.39 -0.02 17.89
N GLY A 396 -4.37 1.03 17.03
CA GLY A 396 -3.68 2.29 17.28
C GLY A 396 -2.21 2.32 16.85
N GLU A 397 -1.74 1.25 16.23
CA GLU A 397 -0.50 1.26 15.48
C GLU A 397 -0.65 2.12 14.21
N TYR A 398 0.45 2.69 13.76
CA TYR A 398 0.46 3.50 12.54
C TYR A 398 1.72 3.29 11.71
N GLY A 399 1.57 3.49 10.41
CA GLY A 399 2.66 3.56 9.45
C GLY A 399 2.72 4.94 8.80
N THR A 400 3.93 5.47 8.66
CA THR A 400 4.19 6.74 7.97
C THR A 400 5.18 6.53 6.83
N ILE A 401 4.94 7.20 5.70
CA ILE A 401 5.87 7.25 4.56
C ILE A 401 5.94 8.70 4.11
N VAL A 402 7.15 9.23 4.00
CA VAL A 402 7.39 10.59 3.50
C VAL A 402 8.12 10.50 2.17
N LEU A 403 7.51 11.05 1.14
CA LEU A 403 8.09 11.18 -0.19
C LEU A 403 8.43 12.66 -0.43
N ALA A 404 9.63 12.94 -0.93
CA ALA A 404 10.05 14.29 -1.25
C ALA A 404 10.48 14.39 -2.71
N GLY A 405 10.31 15.59 -3.26
CA GLY A 405 10.91 16.00 -4.51
C GLY A 405 12.43 16.14 -4.43
N SER A 406 13.03 16.69 -5.42
CA SER A 406 14.47 17.00 -5.47
C SER A 406 14.77 18.36 -4.87
#